data_f6b61c42a5ede10d331f1820c278f135
#
_entry.id   f6b61c42a5ede10d331f1820c278f135
#
_cell.length_a   1.000
_cell.length_b   1.000
_cell.length_c   1.000
_cell.angle_alpha   90.00
_cell.angle_beta   90.00
_cell.angle_gamma   90.00
#
_symmetry.space_group_name_H-M   'P 1'
#
loop_
_entity.id
_entity.type
_entity.pdbx_description
1 polymer ?
#
loop_
_entity_poly.entity_id
_entity_poly.type
_entity_poly.pdbx_seq_one_letter_code
_entity_poly.pdbx_strand_id
1 'polypeptide(L)'
;MSSRFPIVLALTVVLCAGALVLHSSEPPRAPAAEPVASPKPGLKLGITEFNPAFVWSSAARPDIAAPAGQWRDALTRVHPAYFRLVINWSALQPDATHAANLDLPQGGCIRATPPCIGWAGVREQLAALASRQREGGWETLVVISGTPAWAARGAGGCERDGVTAQSRMPAEHALPAYRKLISDVLAAAQQEGAELRWWSAWNEPNHPYFSSPQRAACTRRSPALAPAAYARLASELQGALDAAPGQQDWVLGELAGLARSGGRSTSVTEFMAGLPSPLVCSAKVVSQHAYVGGVDPVDAVEKAVAAHGCATPPRVWITETGAGFAPADLSAASQSASRREACEQMHAQLARWYADPRVDAAFQYTLREDDLFRTGLVSTDLTVAFPTLGLWQAWGARALPTDSPPVGACDSVAPR
;
A
#
# COMPACT_ATOMS: atom_id res chain seq x y z
N MET A 1 -42.36 63.59 -9.39
CA MET A 1 -43.67 63.51 -8.71
C MET A 1 -43.48 62.41 -7.68
N SER A 2 -43.06 62.71 -6.47
CA SER A 2 -43.77 63.22 -5.29
C SER A 2 -44.90 62.32 -4.83
N SER A 3 -44.74 61.59 -3.76
CA SER A 3 -45.64 61.48 -2.60
C SER A 3 -45.28 60.25 -1.74
N ARG A 4 -44.65 60.40 -0.57
CA ARG A 4 -45.19 60.61 0.80
C ARG A 4 -45.49 59.30 1.54
N PHE A 5 -44.67 59.08 2.59
CA PHE A 5 -44.90 58.17 3.75
C PHE A 5 -46.18 58.60 4.56
N PRO A 6 -46.72 57.68 5.33
CA PRO A 6 -46.92 58.04 6.73
C PRO A 6 -46.28 57.00 7.72
N ILE A 7 -45.77 57.57 8.80
CA ILE A 7 -45.30 57.03 10.05
C ILE A 7 -46.51 56.54 10.84
N VAL A 8 -46.48 55.31 11.34
CA VAL A 8 -47.38 54.84 12.40
C VAL A 8 -46.53 54.51 13.64
N LEU A 9 -46.82 55.28 14.67
CA LEU A 9 -46.29 55.21 16.03
C LEU A 9 -47.06 54.08 16.77
N ALA A 10 -46.37 53.03 17.25
CA ALA A 10 -46.96 52.04 18.13
C ALA A 10 -46.31 52.11 19.53
N LEU A 11 -47.14 52.35 20.50
CA LEU A 11 -46.81 52.43 21.93
C LEU A 11 -46.39 51.05 22.44
N THR A 12 -45.21 50.98 23.12
CA THR A 12 -44.77 49.77 23.79
C THR A 12 -45.13 49.87 25.27
N VAL A 13 -45.97 48.97 25.74
CA VAL A 13 -46.29 48.78 27.15
C VAL A 13 -45.22 47.82 27.76
N VAL A 14 -44.47 48.30 28.74
CA VAL A 14 -43.52 47.49 29.48
C VAL A 14 -44.23 46.82 30.66
N LEU A 15 -44.37 45.50 30.58
CA LEU A 15 -44.77 44.65 31.70
C LEU A 15 -43.54 44.03 32.30
N CYS A 16 -43.11 44.49 33.50
CA CYS A 16 -42.08 43.82 34.31
C CYS A 16 -42.67 42.58 34.97
N ALA A 17 -42.37 41.40 34.41
CA ALA A 17 -42.54 40.15 35.12
C ALA A 17 -41.18 39.70 35.70
N GLY A 18 -41.07 39.74 37.02
CA GLY A 18 -39.92 39.26 37.74
C GLY A 18 -39.81 37.75 37.65
N ALA A 19 -38.82 37.24 36.92
CA ALA A 19 -38.47 35.81 36.92
C ALA A 19 -37.48 35.54 38.06
N LEU A 20 -37.90 34.77 39.03
CA LEU A 20 -36.96 34.12 40.00
C LEU A 20 -36.09 33.14 39.25
N VAL A 21 -34.83 33.46 39.07
CA VAL A 21 -33.80 32.50 38.54
C VAL A 21 -33.39 31.63 39.70
N LEU A 22 -33.89 30.40 39.76
CA LEU A 22 -33.35 29.34 40.56
C LEU A 22 -32.02 28.92 39.94
N HIS A 23 -30.89 29.34 40.51
CA HIS A 23 -29.57 28.84 40.20
C HIS A 23 -29.46 27.38 40.70
N SER A 24 -29.70 26.41 39.83
CA SER A 24 -29.24 25.04 40.03
C SER A 24 -27.73 25.02 39.84
N SER A 25 -26.98 24.96 40.92
CA SER A 25 -25.54 24.69 40.89
C SER A 25 -25.32 23.23 40.44
N GLU A 26 -25.09 23.00 39.13
CA GLU A 26 -24.57 21.75 38.65
C GLU A 26 -23.21 21.51 39.32
N PRO A 27 -22.97 20.31 39.88
CA PRO A 27 -21.65 19.98 40.39
C PRO A 27 -20.61 20.06 39.25
N PRO A 28 -19.36 20.52 39.54
CA PRO A 28 -18.32 20.62 38.53
C PRO A 28 -18.14 19.25 37.86
N ARG A 29 -18.36 19.21 36.56
CA ARG A 29 -18.13 18.01 35.72
C ARG A 29 -16.66 17.62 35.91
N ALA A 30 -16.40 16.42 36.42
CA ALA A 30 -15.06 15.87 36.46
C ALA A 30 -14.40 15.99 35.11
N PRO A 31 -13.14 16.42 34.98
CA PRO A 31 -12.47 16.45 33.68
C PRO A 31 -12.57 15.06 33.07
N ALA A 32 -13.03 14.99 31.82
CA ALA A 32 -13.06 13.74 31.07
C ALA A 32 -11.63 13.18 31.11
N ALA A 33 -11.47 11.96 31.61
CA ALA A 33 -10.19 11.28 31.58
C ALA A 33 -9.67 11.33 30.16
N GLU A 34 -8.47 11.87 29.94
CA GLU A 34 -7.83 11.81 28.65
C GLU A 34 -7.79 10.34 28.23
N PRO A 35 -8.17 10.00 26.99
CA PRO A 35 -8.11 8.62 26.52
C PRO A 35 -6.65 8.15 26.69
N VAL A 36 -6.45 7.14 27.52
CA VAL A 36 -5.14 6.48 27.67
C VAL A 36 -4.74 6.03 26.26
N ALA A 37 -3.72 6.65 25.71
CA ALA A 37 -3.20 6.30 24.40
C ALA A 37 -2.87 4.81 24.41
N SER A 38 -3.52 4.04 23.55
CA SER A 38 -3.18 2.63 23.38
C SER A 38 -1.69 2.52 23.09
N PRO A 39 -0.98 1.56 23.72
CA PRO A 39 0.45 1.42 23.50
C PRO A 39 0.73 1.31 22.01
N LYS A 40 1.72 2.07 21.53
CA LYS A 40 2.10 2.09 20.14
C LYS A 40 2.55 0.69 19.71
N PRO A 41 2.00 0.10 18.62
CA PRO A 41 2.41 -1.24 18.16
C PRO A 41 3.85 -1.26 17.61
N GLY A 42 4.45 -0.11 17.32
CA GLY A 42 5.75 0.04 16.71
C GLY A 42 5.73 -0.16 15.19
N LEU A 43 6.80 0.23 14.50
CA LEU A 43 6.93 0.11 13.05
C LEU A 43 7.53 -1.26 12.69
N LYS A 44 6.74 -2.13 12.05
CA LYS A 44 7.19 -3.39 11.47
C LYS A 44 7.70 -3.15 10.04
N LEU A 45 8.60 -4.02 9.59
CA LEU A 45 9.15 -3.97 8.25
C LEU A 45 8.49 -4.99 7.34
N GLY A 46 8.31 -4.61 6.07
CA GLY A 46 7.90 -5.49 5.00
C GLY A 46 8.87 -5.39 3.82
N ILE A 47 8.71 -6.30 2.86
CA ILE A 47 9.48 -6.34 1.62
C ILE A 47 8.58 -6.72 0.45
N THR A 48 8.78 -6.07 -0.69
CA THR A 48 8.32 -6.55 -2.00
C THR A 48 9.52 -7.09 -2.77
N GLU A 49 9.44 -8.30 -3.28
CA GLU A 49 10.50 -8.89 -4.09
C GLU A 49 9.90 -9.83 -5.15
N PHE A 50 10.44 -9.78 -6.35
CA PHE A 50 9.94 -10.55 -7.49
C PHE A 50 10.87 -11.70 -7.88
N ASN A 51 12.15 -11.65 -7.52
CA ASN A 51 13.12 -12.67 -7.90
C ASN A 51 13.00 -13.90 -6.98
N PRO A 52 12.67 -15.09 -7.52
CA PRO A 52 12.60 -16.33 -6.76
C PRO A 52 13.83 -16.60 -5.90
N ALA A 53 15.02 -16.28 -6.43
CA ALA A 53 16.27 -16.53 -5.74
C ALA A 53 16.39 -15.79 -4.38
N PHE A 54 15.68 -14.68 -4.21
CA PHE A 54 15.68 -13.92 -2.95
C PHE A 54 14.49 -14.28 -2.04
N VAL A 55 13.42 -14.83 -2.61
CA VAL A 55 12.20 -15.18 -1.85
C VAL A 55 12.32 -16.55 -1.18
N TRP A 56 12.84 -17.57 -1.86
CA TRP A 56 13.03 -18.89 -1.25
C TRP A 56 13.87 -18.83 0.03
N SER A 57 13.52 -19.63 1.03
CA SER A 57 14.36 -19.80 2.21
C SER A 57 15.66 -20.56 1.87
N SER A 58 16.71 -20.36 2.66
CA SER A 58 17.97 -21.06 2.46
C SER A 58 17.86 -22.56 2.73
N ALA A 59 17.04 -22.95 3.68
CA ALA A 59 16.79 -24.36 3.98
C ALA A 59 16.04 -25.08 2.85
N ALA A 60 15.09 -24.40 2.20
CA ALA A 60 14.31 -24.98 1.09
C ALA A 60 15.10 -25.02 -0.23
N ARG A 61 15.98 -24.04 -0.48
CA ARG A 61 16.79 -23.94 -1.71
C ARG A 61 18.24 -23.64 -1.38
N PRO A 62 18.96 -24.61 -0.80
CA PRO A 62 20.40 -24.47 -0.51
C PRO A 62 21.26 -24.41 -1.79
N ASP A 63 20.72 -24.83 -2.93
CA ASP A 63 21.34 -24.83 -4.26
C ASP A 63 21.48 -23.42 -4.88
N ILE A 64 20.80 -22.40 -4.35
CA ILE A 64 20.95 -21.02 -4.83
C ILE A 64 22.32 -20.49 -4.42
N ALA A 65 23.25 -20.47 -5.39
CA ALA A 65 24.63 -20.05 -5.19
C ALA A 65 24.78 -18.51 -5.11
N ALA A 66 25.99 -18.06 -4.73
CA ALA A 66 26.39 -16.67 -4.84
C ALA A 66 26.33 -16.18 -6.31
N PRO A 67 26.03 -14.88 -6.55
CA PRO A 67 25.75 -13.85 -5.55
C PRO A 67 24.32 -13.90 -4.99
N ALA A 68 23.38 -14.58 -5.66
CA ALA A 68 21.98 -14.54 -5.28
C ALA A 68 21.72 -15.09 -3.86
N GLY A 69 22.35 -16.23 -3.49
CA GLY A 69 22.23 -16.79 -2.15
C GLY A 69 22.73 -15.84 -1.06
N GLN A 70 23.83 -15.14 -1.31
CA GLN A 70 24.37 -14.14 -0.39
C GLN A 70 23.40 -12.99 -0.14
N TRP A 71 22.77 -12.48 -1.19
CA TRP A 71 21.80 -11.38 -1.06
C TRP A 71 20.46 -11.83 -0.46
N ARG A 72 20.02 -13.06 -0.74
CA ARG A 72 18.92 -13.69 -0.03
C ARG A 72 19.16 -13.71 1.49
N ASP A 73 20.36 -14.10 1.91
CA ASP A 73 20.71 -14.14 3.32
C ASP A 73 20.85 -12.74 3.92
N ALA A 74 21.30 -11.75 3.13
CA ALA A 74 21.30 -10.34 3.51
C ALA A 74 19.87 -9.80 3.69
N LEU A 75 18.93 -10.19 2.83
CA LEU A 75 17.51 -9.88 2.97
C LEU A 75 16.91 -10.52 4.23
N THR A 76 17.28 -11.77 4.52
CA THR A 76 16.83 -12.45 5.75
C THR A 76 17.23 -11.67 7.01
N ARG A 77 18.42 -11.04 7.03
CA ARG A 77 18.87 -10.17 8.14
C ARG A 77 18.14 -8.83 8.27
N VAL A 78 17.28 -8.47 7.31
CA VAL A 78 16.33 -7.36 7.48
C VAL A 78 15.19 -7.76 8.44
N HIS A 79 15.01 -9.04 8.72
CA HIS A 79 13.92 -9.57 9.55
C HIS A 79 12.53 -9.03 9.15
N PRO A 80 12.13 -9.15 7.87
CA PRO A 80 10.83 -8.66 7.46
C PRO A 80 9.72 -9.40 8.21
N ALA A 81 8.79 -8.65 8.80
CA ALA A 81 7.56 -9.22 9.36
C ALA A 81 6.54 -9.53 8.26
N TYR A 82 6.61 -8.79 7.15
CA TYR A 82 5.65 -8.89 6.06
C TYR A 82 6.33 -9.09 4.71
N PHE A 83 5.66 -9.84 3.84
CA PHE A 83 6.00 -9.96 2.42
C PHE A 83 4.79 -9.54 1.58
N ARG A 84 5.02 -8.73 0.54
CA ARG A 84 3.99 -8.30 -0.40
C ARG A 84 4.07 -9.12 -1.67
N LEU A 85 3.08 -9.97 -1.89
CA LEU A 85 2.91 -10.83 -3.07
C LEU A 85 2.00 -10.15 -4.08
N VAL A 86 2.53 -9.78 -5.23
CA VAL A 86 1.75 -9.21 -6.34
C VAL A 86 1.37 -10.31 -7.32
N ILE A 87 0.07 -10.50 -7.54
CA ILE A 87 -0.50 -11.47 -8.47
C ILE A 87 -1.00 -10.75 -9.71
N ASN A 88 -0.43 -11.06 -10.87
CA ASN A 88 -0.85 -10.52 -12.15
C ASN A 88 -1.93 -11.39 -12.78
N TRP A 89 -3.20 -11.01 -12.63
CA TRP A 89 -4.33 -11.74 -13.18
C TRP A 89 -4.25 -11.95 -14.69
N SER A 90 -3.80 -10.95 -15.45
CA SER A 90 -3.72 -11.06 -16.92
C SER A 90 -2.74 -12.13 -17.41
N ALA A 91 -1.71 -12.43 -16.62
CA ALA A 91 -0.77 -13.50 -16.93
C ALA A 91 -1.32 -14.89 -16.61
N LEU A 92 -2.22 -14.99 -15.63
CA LEU A 92 -2.78 -16.26 -15.17
C LEU A 92 -4.02 -16.69 -15.96
N GLN A 93 -4.76 -15.75 -16.53
CA GLN A 93 -6.02 -16.01 -17.23
C GLN A 93 -6.08 -15.21 -18.54
N PRO A 94 -5.29 -15.60 -19.57
CA PRO A 94 -5.21 -14.85 -20.81
C PRO A 94 -6.51 -14.89 -21.64
N ASP A 95 -7.39 -15.86 -21.39
CA ASP A 95 -8.69 -16.00 -22.08
C ASP A 95 -9.84 -16.25 -21.11
N ALA A 96 -11.08 -16.02 -21.58
CA ALA A 96 -12.30 -16.14 -20.78
C ALA A 96 -12.82 -17.58 -20.65
N THR A 97 -12.33 -18.51 -21.45
CA THR A 97 -12.89 -19.88 -21.55
C THR A 97 -12.32 -20.84 -20.52
N HIS A 98 -11.20 -20.47 -19.92
CA HIS A 98 -10.51 -21.25 -18.90
C HIS A 98 -10.47 -20.50 -17.56
N ALA A 99 -10.42 -21.27 -16.48
CA ALA A 99 -10.09 -20.70 -15.16
C ALA A 99 -8.65 -20.18 -15.15
N ALA A 100 -8.32 -19.32 -14.16
CA ALA A 100 -6.95 -18.90 -13.95
C ALA A 100 -6.04 -20.13 -13.72
N ASN A 101 -4.93 -20.18 -14.44
CA ASN A 101 -3.92 -21.24 -14.27
C ASN A 101 -2.76 -20.70 -13.44
N LEU A 102 -2.68 -21.16 -12.20
CA LEU A 102 -1.67 -20.71 -11.22
C LEU A 102 -0.27 -21.32 -11.48
N ASP A 103 -0.15 -22.22 -12.46
CA ASP A 103 1.10 -22.83 -12.88
C ASP A 103 1.69 -22.18 -14.16
N LEU A 104 1.06 -21.10 -14.65
CA LEU A 104 1.63 -20.35 -15.78
C LEU A 104 2.87 -19.57 -15.31
N PRO A 105 3.97 -19.61 -16.10
CA PRO A 105 5.18 -18.89 -15.78
C PRO A 105 4.95 -17.40 -15.52
N GLN A 106 5.57 -16.88 -14.48
CA GLN A 106 5.52 -15.47 -14.09
C GLN A 106 6.90 -14.84 -14.26
N GLY A 107 6.93 -13.55 -14.60
CA GLY A 107 8.18 -12.79 -14.49
C GLY A 107 8.69 -12.80 -13.05
N GLY A 108 9.98 -13.10 -12.86
CA GLY A 108 10.59 -13.18 -11.53
C GLY A 108 11.46 -11.99 -11.17
N CYS A 109 11.57 -10.99 -12.03
CA CYS A 109 12.28 -9.75 -11.78
C CYS A 109 11.63 -8.63 -12.58
N ILE A 110 11.73 -7.43 -12.08
CA ILE A 110 11.38 -6.27 -12.87
C ILE A 110 12.29 -6.27 -14.10
N ARG A 111 11.68 -6.24 -15.30
CA ARG A 111 12.37 -6.26 -16.61
C ARG A 111 13.30 -7.45 -16.90
N ALA A 112 13.17 -8.55 -16.17
CA ALA A 112 13.96 -9.76 -16.40
C ALA A 112 15.48 -9.53 -16.51
N THR A 113 16.03 -8.52 -15.84
CA THR A 113 17.48 -8.22 -15.86
C THR A 113 18.29 -9.35 -15.21
N PRO A 114 19.27 -9.97 -15.89
CA PRO A 114 20.09 -11.03 -15.30
C PRO A 114 20.89 -10.56 -14.08
N PRO A 115 21.18 -11.45 -13.10
CA PRO A 115 20.65 -12.79 -12.99
C PRO A 115 19.19 -12.79 -12.50
N CYS A 116 18.28 -13.30 -13.32
CA CYS A 116 16.88 -13.43 -12.97
C CYS A 116 16.36 -14.77 -13.47
N ILE A 117 15.71 -15.49 -12.60
CA ILE A 117 14.95 -16.69 -12.93
C ILE A 117 13.47 -16.32 -12.76
N GLY A 118 12.63 -16.66 -13.74
CA GLY A 118 11.18 -16.52 -13.60
C GLY A 118 10.60 -17.52 -12.60
N TRP A 119 9.44 -17.24 -12.08
CA TRP A 119 8.64 -18.20 -11.34
C TRP A 119 8.00 -19.22 -12.31
N ALA A 120 7.96 -20.49 -11.94
CA ALA A 120 7.17 -21.47 -12.67
C ALA A 120 5.67 -21.12 -12.63
N GLY A 121 5.21 -20.51 -11.53
CA GLY A 121 3.84 -20.05 -11.39
C GLY A 121 3.60 -19.42 -10.01
N VAL A 122 2.34 -19.09 -9.72
CA VAL A 122 1.93 -18.59 -8.40
C VAL A 122 2.10 -19.70 -7.33
N ARG A 123 1.88 -20.97 -7.69
CA ARG A 123 2.12 -22.08 -6.74
C ARG A 123 3.55 -22.12 -6.23
N GLU A 124 4.54 -21.93 -7.12
CA GLU A 124 5.94 -21.84 -6.69
C GLU A 124 6.17 -20.67 -5.72
N GLN A 125 5.55 -19.51 -5.98
CA GLN A 125 5.61 -18.37 -5.07
C GLN A 125 5.03 -18.71 -3.69
N LEU A 126 3.90 -19.40 -3.66
CA LEU A 126 3.25 -19.83 -2.43
C LEU A 126 4.13 -20.84 -1.67
N ALA A 127 4.73 -21.81 -2.35
CA ALA A 127 5.67 -22.76 -1.76
C ALA A 127 6.91 -22.05 -1.16
N ALA A 128 7.45 -21.04 -1.86
CA ALA A 128 8.54 -20.23 -1.36
C ALA A 128 8.14 -19.45 -0.09
N LEU A 129 6.96 -18.84 -0.07
CA LEU A 129 6.43 -18.15 1.11
C LEU A 129 6.20 -19.12 2.28
N ALA A 130 5.61 -20.28 2.04
CA ALA A 130 5.47 -21.32 3.05
C ALA A 130 6.82 -21.72 3.67
N SER A 131 7.89 -21.76 2.87
CA SER A 131 9.24 -22.03 3.37
C SER A 131 9.73 -20.94 4.34
N ARG A 132 9.44 -19.67 4.05
CA ARG A 132 9.79 -18.53 4.91
C ARG A 132 8.95 -18.49 6.19
N GLN A 133 7.66 -18.78 6.07
CA GLN A 133 6.75 -18.82 7.22
C GLN A 133 7.15 -19.90 8.23
N ARG A 134 7.64 -21.06 7.76
CA ARG A 134 8.20 -22.11 8.64
C ARG A 134 9.46 -21.70 9.38
N GLU A 135 10.26 -20.79 8.83
CA GLU A 135 11.45 -20.23 9.49
C GLU A 135 11.10 -19.11 10.50
N GLY A 136 9.83 -18.67 10.54
CA GLY A 136 9.35 -17.60 11.38
C GLY A 136 9.38 -16.22 10.71
N GLY A 137 8.24 -15.57 10.62
CA GLY A 137 8.06 -14.26 9.99
C GLY A 137 7.32 -14.35 8.65
N TRP A 138 7.28 -13.23 7.93
CA TRP A 138 6.70 -13.10 6.59
C TRP A 138 5.18 -13.36 6.50
N GLU A 139 4.39 -12.70 7.34
CA GLU A 139 2.96 -12.59 7.05
C GLU A 139 2.79 -12.01 5.63
N THR A 140 1.88 -12.58 4.85
CA THR A 140 1.76 -12.20 3.43
C THR A 140 0.63 -11.20 3.21
N LEU A 141 0.94 -10.08 2.53
CA LEU A 141 0.00 -9.18 1.89
C LEU A 141 -0.12 -9.56 0.41
N VAL A 142 -1.28 -10.06 -0.01
CA VAL A 142 -1.58 -10.37 -1.41
C VAL A 142 -2.21 -9.16 -2.08
N VAL A 143 -1.72 -8.81 -3.26
CA VAL A 143 -2.22 -7.71 -4.09
C VAL A 143 -2.54 -8.23 -5.48
N ILE A 144 -3.76 -7.98 -5.96
CA ILE A 144 -4.15 -8.32 -7.33
C ILE A 144 -3.87 -7.13 -8.25
N SER A 145 -3.40 -7.42 -9.46
CA SER A 145 -3.17 -6.40 -10.50
C SER A 145 -3.33 -6.99 -11.90
N GLY A 146 -3.39 -6.12 -12.93
CA GLY A 146 -3.33 -6.52 -14.33
C GLY A 146 -4.60 -7.21 -14.83
N THR A 147 -5.51 -6.46 -15.43
CA THR A 147 -6.76 -7.00 -15.99
C THR A 147 -6.49 -7.78 -17.29
N PRO A 148 -6.96 -9.03 -17.44
CA PRO A 148 -6.94 -9.73 -18.73
C PRO A 148 -7.69 -8.95 -19.81
N ALA A 149 -7.27 -9.10 -21.07
CA ALA A 149 -7.87 -8.35 -22.19
C ALA A 149 -9.39 -8.58 -22.33
N TRP A 150 -9.84 -9.82 -22.13
CA TRP A 150 -11.25 -10.21 -22.18
C TRP A 150 -12.07 -9.66 -21.00
N ALA A 151 -11.42 -9.41 -19.86
CA ALA A 151 -12.04 -8.94 -18.62
C ALA A 151 -12.07 -7.42 -18.52
N ALA A 152 -11.29 -6.73 -19.34
CA ALA A 152 -11.12 -5.29 -19.24
C ALA A 152 -12.39 -4.52 -19.64
N ARG A 153 -12.67 -3.42 -18.97
CA ARG A 153 -13.66 -2.44 -19.44
C ARG A 153 -13.30 -1.97 -20.85
N GLY A 154 -14.32 -1.66 -21.65
CA GLY A 154 -14.14 -0.96 -22.91
C GLY A 154 -13.42 0.37 -22.74
N ALA A 155 -12.72 0.82 -23.79
CA ALA A 155 -12.12 2.14 -23.83
C ALA A 155 -13.18 3.23 -23.60
N GLY A 156 -12.83 4.28 -22.88
CA GLY A 156 -13.75 5.36 -22.57
C GLY A 156 -13.26 6.27 -21.46
N GLY A 157 -13.91 7.41 -21.29
CA GLY A 157 -13.46 8.42 -20.34
C GLY A 157 -12.12 9.04 -20.71
N CYS A 158 -11.36 9.51 -19.72
CA CYS A 158 -10.03 10.07 -19.94
C CYS A 158 -8.96 9.01 -19.77
N GLU A 159 -8.54 8.41 -20.85
CA GLU A 159 -7.40 7.49 -20.88
C GLU A 159 -6.11 8.21 -21.30
N ARG A 160 -4.96 7.74 -20.83
CA ARG A 160 -3.64 8.16 -21.33
C ARG A 160 -3.35 7.46 -22.66
N ASP A 161 -2.45 8.03 -23.44
CA ASP A 161 -1.98 7.36 -24.65
C ASP A 161 -1.25 6.05 -24.31
N GLY A 162 -1.46 5.02 -25.12
CA GLY A 162 -0.85 3.70 -24.94
C GLY A 162 -1.41 2.90 -23.74
N VAL A 163 -2.62 3.23 -23.25
CA VAL A 163 -3.29 2.41 -22.23
C VAL A 163 -3.59 1.01 -22.80
N THR A 164 -3.25 -0.01 -22.03
CA THR A 164 -3.53 -1.41 -22.37
C THR A 164 -4.71 -1.96 -21.56
N ALA A 165 -5.23 -3.12 -21.94
CA ALA A 165 -6.25 -3.80 -21.15
C ALA A 165 -5.83 -4.00 -19.69
N GLN A 166 -4.57 -4.33 -19.44
CA GLN A 166 -4.02 -4.57 -18.09
C GLN A 166 -4.14 -3.35 -17.17
N SER A 167 -4.13 -2.14 -17.74
CA SER A 167 -4.30 -0.89 -17.01
C SER A 167 -5.77 -0.50 -16.78
N ARG A 168 -6.73 -1.19 -17.38
CA ARG A 168 -8.16 -0.91 -17.19
C ARG A 168 -8.73 -1.75 -16.06
N MET A 169 -9.63 -1.15 -15.27
CA MET A 169 -10.38 -1.93 -14.28
C MET A 169 -11.22 -3.01 -14.94
N PRO A 170 -11.47 -4.14 -14.29
CA PRO A 170 -12.36 -5.17 -14.80
C PRO A 170 -13.77 -4.65 -15.08
N ALA A 171 -14.39 -5.17 -16.13
CA ALA A 171 -15.80 -4.97 -16.42
C ALA A 171 -16.68 -5.81 -15.47
N GLU A 172 -17.95 -5.42 -15.32
CA GLU A 172 -18.87 -6.10 -14.38
C GLU A 172 -19.03 -7.60 -14.67
N HIS A 173 -19.08 -7.98 -15.95
CA HIS A 173 -19.19 -9.40 -16.33
C HIS A 173 -17.99 -10.25 -15.90
N ALA A 174 -16.84 -9.63 -15.64
CA ALA A 174 -15.61 -10.30 -15.24
C ALA A 174 -15.43 -10.41 -13.70
N LEU A 175 -16.27 -9.74 -12.91
CA LEU A 175 -16.16 -9.76 -11.45
C LEU A 175 -16.30 -11.18 -10.84
N PRO A 176 -17.17 -12.07 -11.34
CA PRO A 176 -17.21 -13.47 -10.87
C PRO A 176 -15.88 -14.22 -11.09
N ALA A 177 -15.19 -13.96 -12.21
CA ALA A 177 -13.89 -14.57 -12.47
C ALA A 177 -12.78 -13.99 -11.58
N TYR A 178 -12.84 -12.69 -11.26
CA TYR A 178 -11.97 -12.08 -10.27
C TYR A 178 -12.16 -12.71 -8.88
N ARG A 179 -13.40 -12.87 -8.41
CA ARG A 179 -13.72 -13.57 -7.15
C ARG A 179 -13.19 -15.00 -7.16
N LYS A 180 -13.38 -15.72 -8.28
CA LYS A 180 -12.88 -17.09 -8.44
C LYS A 180 -11.35 -17.16 -8.36
N LEU A 181 -10.62 -16.22 -8.99
CA LEU A 181 -9.16 -16.15 -8.88
C LEU A 181 -8.72 -16.09 -7.41
N ILE A 182 -9.35 -15.24 -6.59
CA ILE A 182 -9.03 -15.12 -5.16
C ILE A 182 -9.24 -16.46 -4.44
N SER A 183 -10.37 -17.11 -4.69
CA SER A 183 -10.67 -18.42 -4.11
C SER A 183 -9.67 -19.50 -4.56
N ASP A 184 -9.25 -19.48 -5.83
CA ASP A 184 -8.26 -20.42 -6.36
C ASP A 184 -6.88 -20.21 -5.73
N VAL A 185 -6.46 -18.95 -5.52
CA VAL A 185 -5.21 -18.62 -4.82
C VAL A 185 -5.24 -19.06 -3.36
N LEU A 186 -6.36 -18.85 -2.66
CA LEU A 186 -6.53 -19.32 -1.27
C LEU A 186 -6.44 -20.85 -1.19
N ALA A 187 -7.10 -21.56 -2.11
CA ALA A 187 -7.04 -23.02 -2.17
C ALA A 187 -5.63 -23.53 -2.49
N ALA A 188 -4.93 -22.89 -3.40
CA ALA A 188 -3.54 -23.21 -3.72
C ALA A 188 -2.60 -22.94 -2.54
N ALA A 189 -2.79 -21.83 -1.83
CA ALA A 189 -2.00 -21.52 -0.64
C ALA A 189 -2.15 -22.60 0.45
N GLN A 190 -3.37 -23.07 0.68
CA GLN A 190 -3.62 -24.18 1.60
C GLN A 190 -2.88 -25.46 1.17
N GLN A 191 -2.87 -25.78 -0.14
CA GLN A 191 -2.16 -26.94 -0.69
C GLN A 191 -0.65 -26.84 -0.52
N GLU A 192 -0.07 -25.63 -0.74
CA GLU A 192 1.36 -25.37 -0.59
C GLU A 192 1.79 -25.14 0.88
N GLY A 193 0.82 -25.06 1.80
CA GLY A 193 1.09 -24.77 3.22
C GLY A 193 1.48 -23.33 3.51
N ALA A 194 1.05 -22.38 2.67
CA ALA A 194 1.24 -20.96 2.87
C ALA A 194 0.03 -20.32 3.55
N GLU A 195 0.27 -19.42 4.48
CA GLU A 195 -0.77 -18.62 5.11
C GLU A 195 -0.86 -17.25 4.42
N LEU A 196 -2.06 -16.91 3.92
CA LEU A 196 -2.34 -15.64 3.25
C LEU A 196 -3.34 -14.85 4.09
N ARG A 197 -2.84 -13.99 4.95
CA ARG A 197 -3.69 -13.26 5.91
C ARG A 197 -4.23 -11.95 5.37
N TRP A 198 -3.38 -11.14 4.69
CA TRP A 198 -3.70 -9.78 4.30
C TRP A 198 -3.96 -9.70 2.81
N TRP A 199 -5.03 -8.99 2.40
CA TRP A 199 -5.45 -8.93 1.00
C TRP A 199 -5.82 -7.53 0.56
N SER A 200 -5.27 -7.08 -0.56
CA SER A 200 -5.65 -5.83 -1.24
C SER A 200 -6.28 -6.12 -2.60
N ALA A 201 -7.36 -5.41 -2.89
CA ALA A 201 -8.14 -5.66 -4.11
C ALA A 201 -7.41 -5.24 -5.40
N TRP A 202 -6.54 -4.23 -5.35
CA TRP A 202 -5.86 -3.72 -6.53
C TRP A 202 -4.63 -2.88 -6.19
N ASN A 203 -3.61 -2.92 -7.08
CA ASN A 203 -2.45 -2.04 -6.99
C ASN A 203 -2.77 -0.65 -7.54
N GLU A 204 -2.45 0.40 -6.82
CA GLU A 204 -2.58 1.82 -7.18
C GLU A 204 -3.87 2.20 -7.92
N PRO A 205 -5.05 1.94 -7.33
CA PRO A 205 -6.32 2.16 -8.02
C PRO A 205 -6.62 3.63 -8.34
N ASN A 206 -5.89 4.56 -7.76
CA ASN A 206 -5.98 6.00 -8.03
C ASN A 206 -4.97 6.49 -9.09
N HIS A 207 -4.16 5.59 -9.67
CA HIS A 207 -3.14 5.92 -10.66
C HIS A 207 -3.47 5.39 -12.07
N PRO A 208 -3.30 6.20 -13.15
CA PRO A 208 -3.75 5.83 -14.49
C PRO A 208 -2.97 4.68 -15.16
N TYR A 209 -1.84 4.27 -14.62
CA TYR A 209 -1.10 3.11 -15.10
C TYR A 209 -1.72 1.79 -14.66
N PHE A 210 -2.43 1.77 -13.52
CA PHE A 210 -2.98 0.57 -12.93
C PHE A 210 -4.52 0.54 -12.93
N SER A 211 -5.14 1.73 -13.08
CA SER A 211 -6.58 1.88 -13.10
C SER A 211 -7.00 2.99 -14.07
N SER A 212 -7.48 2.60 -15.24
CA SER A 212 -7.91 3.52 -16.30
C SER A 212 -9.34 3.19 -16.75
N PRO A 213 -10.17 4.21 -17.11
CA PRO A 213 -9.94 5.65 -16.91
C PRO A 213 -10.15 6.07 -15.46
N GLN A 214 -9.37 7.03 -15.00
CA GLN A 214 -9.56 7.63 -13.68
C GLN A 214 -10.75 8.58 -13.63
N ARG A 215 -11.10 9.20 -14.78
CA ARG A 215 -12.14 10.23 -14.92
C ARG A 215 -12.97 10.07 -16.17
N ALA A 216 -14.19 10.63 -16.15
CA ALA A 216 -15.09 10.61 -17.30
C ALA A 216 -14.58 11.47 -18.46
N ALA A 217 -13.88 12.58 -18.20
CA ALA A 217 -13.23 13.42 -19.19
C ALA A 217 -11.88 13.92 -18.69
N CYS A 218 -10.98 14.34 -19.61
CA CYS A 218 -9.61 14.73 -19.31
C CYS A 218 -9.51 16.12 -18.64
N THR A 219 -10.37 16.41 -17.71
CA THR A 219 -10.34 17.62 -16.90
C THR A 219 -10.40 17.28 -15.42
N ARG A 220 -9.72 18.07 -14.61
CA ARG A 220 -9.72 17.90 -13.14
C ARG A 220 -11.12 18.00 -12.52
N ARG A 221 -12.06 18.72 -13.17
CA ARG A 221 -13.43 18.89 -12.69
C ARG A 221 -14.36 17.74 -13.10
N SER A 222 -13.92 16.87 -13.99
CA SER A 222 -14.70 15.71 -14.40
C SER A 222 -14.87 14.73 -13.24
N PRO A 223 -16.01 14.05 -13.11
CA PRO A 223 -16.21 13.03 -12.06
C PRO A 223 -15.13 11.97 -12.07
N ALA A 224 -14.63 11.61 -10.88
CA ALA A 224 -13.74 10.47 -10.69
C ALA A 224 -14.51 9.16 -10.85
N LEU A 225 -14.00 8.26 -11.69
CA LEU A 225 -14.59 6.94 -11.94
C LEU A 225 -13.91 5.83 -11.13
N ALA A 226 -12.63 6.04 -10.81
CA ALA A 226 -11.80 5.04 -10.15
C ALA A 226 -12.31 4.59 -8.77
N PRO A 227 -12.82 5.47 -7.87
CA PRO A 227 -13.32 5.03 -6.58
C PRO A 227 -14.46 4.02 -6.67
N ALA A 228 -15.45 4.29 -7.54
CA ALA A 228 -16.59 3.39 -7.72
C ALA A 228 -16.18 2.05 -8.37
N ALA A 229 -15.21 2.07 -9.30
CA ALA A 229 -14.68 0.86 -9.91
C ALA A 229 -13.92 0.00 -8.89
N TYR A 230 -13.09 0.64 -8.06
CA TYR A 230 -12.37 -0.03 -6.99
C TYR A 230 -13.31 -0.61 -5.92
N ALA A 231 -14.34 0.14 -5.52
CA ALA A 231 -15.31 -0.32 -4.51
C ALA A 231 -15.99 -1.63 -4.93
N ARG A 232 -16.27 -1.83 -6.23
CA ARG A 232 -16.80 -3.12 -6.74
C ARG A 232 -15.81 -4.25 -6.58
N LEU A 233 -14.53 -4.04 -6.95
CA LEU A 233 -13.49 -5.06 -6.76
C LEU A 233 -13.28 -5.39 -5.28
N ALA A 234 -13.25 -4.39 -4.43
CA ALA A 234 -13.11 -4.59 -2.98
C ALA A 234 -14.27 -5.40 -2.40
N SER A 235 -15.51 -5.18 -2.87
CA SER A 235 -16.68 -5.98 -2.47
C SER A 235 -16.55 -7.44 -2.94
N GLU A 236 -16.05 -7.69 -4.15
CA GLU A 236 -15.79 -9.06 -4.63
C GLU A 236 -14.69 -9.75 -3.83
N LEU A 237 -13.62 -9.02 -3.51
CA LEU A 237 -12.56 -9.52 -2.63
C LEU A 237 -13.14 -9.91 -1.27
N GLN A 238 -13.84 -8.99 -0.58
CA GLN A 238 -14.45 -9.27 0.72
C GLN A 238 -15.35 -10.49 0.67
N GLY A 239 -16.23 -10.59 -0.35
CA GLY A 239 -17.11 -11.75 -0.50
C GLY A 239 -16.37 -13.08 -0.72
N ALA A 240 -15.16 -13.06 -1.32
CA ALA A 240 -14.32 -14.25 -1.44
C ALA A 240 -13.65 -14.60 -0.09
N LEU A 241 -13.16 -13.59 0.64
CA LEU A 241 -12.51 -13.77 1.93
C LEU A 241 -13.49 -14.27 3.01
N ASP A 242 -14.70 -13.71 3.05
CA ASP A 242 -15.77 -14.12 3.97
C ASP A 242 -16.22 -15.57 3.76
N ALA A 243 -16.11 -16.06 2.52
CA ALA A 243 -16.44 -17.45 2.17
C ALA A 243 -15.29 -18.44 2.43
N ALA A 244 -14.08 -17.96 2.65
CA ALA A 244 -12.89 -18.78 2.82
C ALA A 244 -12.73 -19.25 4.28
N PRO A 245 -12.17 -20.45 4.52
CA PRO A 245 -11.81 -20.89 5.86
C PRO A 245 -10.59 -20.10 6.38
N GLY A 246 -10.51 -19.92 7.70
CA GLY A 246 -9.40 -19.25 8.36
C GLY A 246 -9.64 -17.76 8.57
N GLN A 247 -8.59 -17.06 8.98
CA GLN A 247 -8.64 -15.62 9.24
C GLN A 247 -7.96 -14.86 8.10
N GLN A 248 -8.74 -14.14 7.33
CA GLN A 248 -8.26 -13.19 6.34
C GLN A 248 -8.69 -11.77 6.73
N ASP A 249 -7.78 -10.83 6.59
CA ASP A 249 -8.02 -9.42 6.81
C ASP A 249 -7.82 -8.66 5.49
N TRP A 250 -8.72 -7.74 5.16
CA TRP A 250 -8.56 -6.98 3.96
C TRP A 250 -7.92 -5.61 4.21
N VAL A 251 -7.14 -5.17 3.23
CA VAL A 251 -6.38 -3.93 3.19
C VAL A 251 -6.96 -3.04 2.10
N LEU A 252 -7.45 -1.87 2.46
CA LEU A 252 -7.98 -0.90 1.52
C LEU A 252 -6.83 -0.16 0.84
N GLY A 253 -6.91 0.00 -0.47
CA GLY A 253 -6.07 0.92 -1.23
C GLY A 253 -4.97 0.22 -1.98
N GLU A 254 -3.76 0.31 -1.50
CA GLU A 254 -2.49 0.43 -2.17
C GLU A 254 -2.44 1.72 -3.00
N LEU A 255 -2.72 2.85 -2.35
CA LEU A 255 -2.87 4.12 -3.03
C LEU A 255 -1.52 4.68 -3.49
N ALA A 256 -1.41 5.10 -4.75
CA ALA A 256 -0.30 5.93 -5.18
C ALA A 256 -0.28 7.25 -4.41
N GLY A 257 0.89 7.73 -4.01
CA GLY A 257 1.09 8.94 -3.22
C GLY A 257 0.81 10.24 -3.97
N LEU A 258 -0.38 10.38 -4.55
CA LEU A 258 -0.77 11.54 -5.34
C LEU A 258 -1.42 12.62 -4.46
N ALA A 259 -0.69 13.72 -4.20
CA ALA A 259 -1.18 14.84 -3.39
C ALA A 259 -2.31 15.61 -4.09
N ARG A 260 -2.30 15.67 -5.43
CA ARG A 260 -3.26 16.45 -6.22
C ARG A 260 -3.82 15.64 -7.36
N SER A 261 -5.11 15.83 -7.60
CA SER A 261 -5.76 15.27 -8.78
C SER A 261 -5.35 15.99 -10.04
N GLY A 262 -5.12 15.21 -11.10
CA GLY A 262 -4.92 15.71 -12.47
C GLY A 262 -6.13 15.47 -13.35
N GLY A 263 -6.01 15.79 -14.63
CA GLY A 263 -7.01 15.42 -15.64
C GLY A 263 -7.14 13.91 -15.85
N ARG A 264 -6.07 13.16 -15.57
CA ARG A 264 -5.98 11.70 -15.77
C ARG A 264 -5.67 10.91 -14.49
N SER A 265 -5.69 11.53 -13.33
CA SER A 265 -5.37 10.89 -12.05
C SER A 265 -6.27 11.38 -10.94
N THR A 266 -6.40 10.60 -9.88
CA THR A 266 -7.19 10.94 -8.71
C THR A 266 -6.28 11.00 -7.48
N SER A 267 -6.28 12.13 -6.75
CA SER A 267 -5.49 12.24 -5.52
C SER A 267 -6.00 11.27 -4.45
N VAL A 268 -5.15 11.00 -3.45
CA VAL A 268 -5.53 10.20 -2.28
C VAL A 268 -6.82 10.72 -1.64
N THR A 269 -6.89 12.03 -1.38
CA THR A 269 -8.07 12.64 -0.74
C THR A 269 -9.35 12.47 -1.56
N GLU A 270 -9.28 12.74 -2.88
CA GLU A 270 -10.46 12.62 -3.75
C GLU A 270 -10.88 11.15 -3.93
N PHE A 271 -9.91 10.24 -4.06
CA PHE A 271 -10.18 8.82 -4.19
C PHE A 271 -10.89 8.29 -2.95
N MET A 272 -10.35 8.55 -1.77
CA MET A 272 -10.94 8.13 -0.50
C MET A 272 -12.32 8.73 -0.28
N ALA A 273 -12.51 10.04 -0.55
CA ALA A 273 -13.83 10.69 -0.43
C ALA A 273 -14.89 10.10 -1.37
N GLY A 274 -14.47 9.46 -2.48
CA GLY A 274 -15.37 8.78 -3.42
C GLY A 274 -15.74 7.34 -3.03
N LEU A 275 -15.17 6.81 -1.93
CA LEU A 275 -15.47 5.46 -1.44
C LEU A 275 -16.67 5.48 -0.46
N PRO A 276 -17.50 4.42 -0.41
CA PRO A 276 -18.53 4.28 0.62
C PRO A 276 -17.92 4.15 2.02
N SER A 277 -18.44 4.90 3.01
CA SER A 277 -17.97 4.83 4.40
C SER A 277 -18.00 3.40 4.99
N PRO A 278 -19.01 2.56 4.76
CA PRO A 278 -18.99 1.17 5.23
C PRO A 278 -17.79 0.38 4.71
N LEU A 279 -17.40 0.60 3.44
CA LEU A 279 -16.23 -0.05 2.84
C LEU A 279 -14.94 0.41 3.52
N VAL A 280 -14.76 1.72 3.72
CA VAL A 280 -13.58 2.26 4.39
C VAL A 280 -13.48 1.75 5.83
N CYS A 281 -14.60 1.76 6.55
CA CYS A 281 -14.63 1.38 7.97
C CYS A 281 -14.55 -0.13 8.22
N SER A 282 -14.77 -0.97 7.22
CA SER A 282 -14.59 -2.43 7.34
C SER A 282 -13.13 -2.86 7.17
N ALA A 283 -12.27 -2.01 6.61
CA ALA A 283 -10.84 -2.31 6.44
C ALA A 283 -10.12 -2.34 7.80
N LYS A 284 -9.20 -3.28 7.97
CA LYS A 284 -8.24 -3.27 9.10
C LYS A 284 -7.12 -2.26 8.87
N VAL A 285 -6.74 -2.09 7.63
CA VAL A 285 -5.61 -1.28 7.18
C VAL A 285 -6.00 -0.48 5.95
N VAL A 286 -5.54 0.77 5.87
CA VAL A 286 -5.44 1.53 4.62
C VAL A 286 -3.98 1.57 4.22
N SER A 287 -3.69 1.19 2.99
CA SER A 287 -2.32 1.13 2.48
C SER A 287 -2.07 2.20 1.41
N GLN A 288 -0.83 2.66 1.36
CA GLN A 288 -0.37 3.66 0.41
C GLN A 288 1.11 3.48 0.07
N HIS A 289 1.53 4.09 -1.04
CA HIS A 289 2.90 4.13 -1.49
C HIS A 289 3.52 5.52 -1.22
N ALA A 290 4.72 5.54 -0.65
CA ALA A 290 5.42 6.78 -0.32
C ALA A 290 6.93 6.60 -0.49
N TYR A 291 7.49 7.06 -1.61
CA TYR A 291 8.92 7.01 -1.90
C TYR A 291 9.64 8.25 -1.39
N VAL A 292 10.89 8.10 -0.96
CA VAL A 292 11.74 9.22 -0.56
C VAL A 292 11.92 10.22 -1.71
N GLY A 293 11.79 11.49 -1.42
CA GLY A 293 11.77 12.57 -2.43
C GLY A 293 10.42 12.77 -3.12
N GLY A 294 9.47 11.87 -2.93
CA GLY A 294 8.08 12.00 -3.35
C GLY A 294 7.18 12.65 -2.31
N VAL A 295 5.88 12.53 -2.52
CA VAL A 295 4.87 12.96 -1.54
C VAL A 295 4.65 11.87 -0.53
N ASP A 296 4.68 12.22 0.76
CA ASP A 296 4.17 11.35 1.82
C ASP A 296 2.69 11.68 2.07
N PRO A 297 1.77 10.80 1.68
CA PRO A 297 0.35 11.06 1.80
C PRO A 297 -0.26 10.61 3.15
N VAL A 298 0.53 10.21 4.15
CA VAL A 298 0.01 9.71 5.46
C VAL A 298 -1.04 10.66 6.04
N ASP A 299 -0.72 11.94 6.20
CA ASP A 299 -1.67 12.94 6.72
C ASP A 299 -2.95 13.04 5.89
N ALA A 300 -2.85 12.90 4.56
CA ALA A 300 -4.01 12.97 3.67
C ALA A 300 -4.90 11.73 3.82
N VAL A 301 -4.31 10.54 3.94
CA VAL A 301 -5.01 9.27 4.22
C VAL A 301 -5.73 9.37 5.56
N GLU A 302 -5.06 9.80 6.60
CA GLU A 302 -5.62 9.89 7.95
C GLU A 302 -6.79 10.87 8.04
N LYS A 303 -6.67 12.03 7.42
CA LYS A 303 -7.76 13.01 7.32
C LYS A 303 -8.95 12.45 6.54
N ALA A 304 -8.67 11.72 5.45
CA ALA A 304 -9.71 11.10 4.66
C ALA A 304 -10.43 9.99 5.43
N VAL A 305 -9.70 9.12 6.14
CA VAL A 305 -10.27 8.09 7.02
C VAL A 305 -11.12 8.72 8.12
N ALA A 306 -10.63 9.78 8.77
CA ALA A 306 -11.39 10.48 9.81
C ALA A 306 -12.70 11.06 9.28
N ALA A 307 -12.73 11.54 8.03
CA ALA A 307 -13.93 12.07 7.38
C ALA A 307 -15.04 11.01 7.17
N HIS A 308 -14.69 9.72 7.14
CA HIS A 308 -15.67 8.62 7.04
C HIS A 308 -16.34 8.28 8.38
N GLY A 309 -15.82 8.78 9.51
CA GLY A 309 -16.45 8.62 10.83
C GLY A 309 -16.42 7.19 11.37
N CYS A 310 -15.38 6.41 11.07
CA CYS A 310 -15.26 5.02 11.52
C CYS A 310 -15.14 4.94 13.05
N ALA A 311 -15.92 4.06 13.68
CA ALA A 311 -15.84 3.83 15.12
C ALA A 311 -14.45 3.28 15.54
N THR A 312 -13.86 2.44 14.70
CA THR A 312 -12.47 1.99 14.81
C THR A 312 -11.78 2.34 13.50
N PRO A 313 -10.98 3.41 13.45
CA PRO A 313 -10.27 3.77 12.23
C PRO A 313 -9.26 2.68 11.81
N PRO A 314 -9.15 2.38 10.50
CA PRO A 314 -8.12 1.47 10.01
C PRO A 314 -6.71 2.01 10.30
N ARG A 315 -5.77 1.10 10.47
CA ARG A 315 -4.34 1.40 10.60
C ARG A 315 -3.77 1.81 9.23
N VAL A 316 -2.60 2.44 9.21
CA VAL A 316 -1.94 2.85 7.97
C VAL A 316 -0.70 2.00 7.75
N TRP A 317 -0.57 1.43 6.55
CA TRP A 317 0.65 0.77 6.08
C TRP A 317 1.23 1.51 4.87
N ILE A 318 2.55 1.59 4.82
CA ILE A 318 3.29 2.09 3.67
C ILE A 318 3.77 0.86 2.88
N THR A 319 2.96 0.39 1.93
CA THR A 319 3.17 -0.90 1.26
C THR A 319 4.15 -0.86 0.10
N GLU A 320 4.60 0.33 -0.29
CA GLU A 320 5.78 0.54 -1.12
C GLU A 320 6.53 1.79 -0.68
N THR A 321 7.83 1.63 -0.44
CA THR A 321 8.76 2.73 -0.22
C THR A 321 10.17 2.36 -0.68
N GLY A 322 11.04 3.33 -0.75
CA GLY A 322 12.45 3.18 -1.05
C GLY A 322 13.11 4.52 -1.30
N ALA A 323 14.43 4.51 -1.29
CA ALA A 323 15.25 5.70 -1.53
C ALA A 323 16.40 5.37 -2.49
N GLY A 324 16.85 6.34 -3.28
CA GLY A 324 18.03 6.15 -4.08
C GLY A 324 17.98 6.59 -5.55
N PHE A 325 17.09 7.47 -5.94
CA PHE A 325 16.96 8.01 -7.31
C PHE A 325 18.19 8.80 -7.84
N ALA A 326 19.40 8.31 -7.58
CA ALA A 326 20.61 8.93 -8.12
C ALA A 326 20.68 8.78 -9.65
N PRO A 327 20.99 9.85 -10.43
CA PRO A 327 21.25 9.72 -11.86
C PRO A 327 22.40 8.74 -12.15
N ALA A 328 22.29 7.97 -13.23
CA ALA A 328 23.28 6.96 -13.59
C ALA A 328 24.61 7.55 -14.12
N ASP A 329 24.57 8.82 -14.54
CA ASP A 329 25.70 9.54 -15.15
C ASP A 329 26.62 10.25 -14.13
N LEU A 330 26.32 10.12 -12.83
CA LEU A 330 27.17 10.68 -11.78
C LEU A 330 28.49 9.92 -11.66
N SER A 331 29.56 10.64 -11.26
CA SER A 331 30.82 9.99 -10.84
C SER A 331 30.60 9.04 -9.66
N ALA A 332 31.48 8.04 -9.50
CA ALA A 332 31.38 7.07 -8.38
C ALA A 332 31.32 7.76 -7.01
N ALA A 333 32.10 8.83 -6.80
CA ALA A 333 32.06 9.61 -5.56
C ALA A 333 30.71 10.33 -5.37
N SER A 334 30.15 10.91 -6.42
CA SER A 334 28.85 11.57 -6.37
C SER A 334 27.72 10.57 -6.18
N GLN A 335 27.80 9.38 -6.78
CA GLN A 335 26.84 8.29 -6.53
C GLN A 335 26.90 7.83 -5.08
N SER A 336 28.08 7.66 -4.50
CA SER A 336 28.25 7.27 -3.09
C SER A 336 27.65 8.33 -2.16
N ALA A 337 27.90 9.60 -2.40
CA ALA A 337 27.32 10.70 -1.61
C ALA A 337 25.78 10.71 -1.73
N SER A 338 25.25 10.57 -2.95
CA SER A 338 23.80 10.52 -3.19
C SER A 338 23.15 9.29 -2.52
N ARG A 339 23.81 8.12 -2.49
CA ARG A 339 23.32 6.93 -1.80
C ARG A 339 23.30 7.09 -0.27
N ARG A 340 24.28 7.81 0.28
CA ARG A 340 24.29 8.16 1.70
C ARG A 340 23.14 9.11 2.03
N GLU A 341 22.99 10.18 1.26
CA GLU A 341 21.89 11.13 1.42
C GLU A 341 20.52 10.43 1.33
N ALA A 342 20.33 9.55 0.37
CA ALA A 342 19.12 8.74 0.23
C ALA A 342 18.87 7.86 1.47
N CYS A 343 19.92 7.27 2.04
CA CYS A 343 19.82 6.51 3.28
C CYS A 343 19.39 7.40 4.47
N GLU A 344 19.99 8.58 4.63
CA GLU A 344 19.64 9.53 5.69
C GLU A 344 18.18 10.01 5.56
N GLN A 345 17.74 10.30 4.36
CA GLN A 345 16.35 10.66 4.06
C GLN A 345 15.39 9.49 4.36
N MET A 346 15.76 8.25 4.00
CA MET A 346 14.97 7.07 4.34
C MET A 346 14.90 6.84 5.86
N HIS A 347 16.02 7.04 6.57
CA HIS A 347 16.05 6.96 8.03
C HIS A 347 15.10 7.98 8.66
N ALA A 348 15.15 9.24 8.23
CA ALA A 348 14.24 10.28 8.70
C ALA A 348 12.77 9.93 8.41
N GLN A 349 12.49 9.33 7.25
CA GLN A 349 11.15 8.90 6.86
C GLN A 349 10.63 7.76 7.75
N LEU A 350 11.45 6.71 7.97
CA LEU A 350 11.11 5.61 8.87
C LEU A 350 10.91 6.10 10.31
N ALA A 351 11.73 7.03 10.78
CA ALA A 351 11.60 7.62 12.11
C ALA A 351 10.30 8.42 12.25
N ARG A 352 9.87 9.13 11.20
CA ARG A 352 8.61 9.85 11.16
C ARG A 352 7.42 8.88 11.23
N TRP A 353 7.41 7.83 10.42
CA TRP A 353 6.36 6.81 10.46
C TRP A 353 6.34 6.07 11.80
N TYR A 354 7.53 5.78 12.34
CA TYR A 354 7.63 5.23 13.70
C TYR A 354 7.03 6.17 14.76
N ALA A 355 7.18 7.48 14.60
CA ALA A 355 6.60 8.47 15.54
C ALA A 355 5.07 8.61 15.41
N ASP A 356 4.48 8.22 14.27
CA ASP A 356 3.04 8.27 14.07
C ASP A 356 2.37 7.02 14.67
N PRO A 357 1.47 7.18 15.66
CA PRO A 357 0.82 6.04 16.34
C PRO A 357 -0.14 5.26 15.45
N ARG A 358 -0.45 5.73 14.25
CA ARG A 358 -1.37 5.08 13.29
C ARG A 358 -0.67 4.28 12.21
N VAL A 359 0.63 4.51 11.98
CA VAL A 359 1.43 3.77 11.02
C VAL A 359 2.03 2.53 11.67
N ASP A 360 1.73 1.35 11.14
CA ASP A 360 2.19 0.07 11.71
C ASP A 360 3.30 -0.61 10.92
N ALA A 361 3.38 -0.36 9.61
CA ALA A 361 4.33 -1.05 8.76
C ALA A 361 4.82 -0.19 7.59
N ALA A 362 6.08 -0.46 7.16
CA ALA A 362 6.68 0.09 5.96
C ALA A 362 7.38 -1.03 5.17
N PHE A 363 7.17 -1.05 3.83
CA PHE A 363 7.66 -2.10 2.95
C PHE A 363 8.68 -1.55 1.96
N GLN A 364 9.89 -2.09 1.99
CA GLN A 364 10.90 -1.78 0.98
C GLN A 364 10.51 -2.37 -0.39
N TYR A 365 10.66 -1.58 -1.43
CA TYR A 365 10.47 -1.96 -2.82
C TYR A 365 11.75 -1.69 -3.62
N THR A 366 12.60 -2.62 -3.99
CA THR A 366 12.76 -4.04 -3.79
C THR A 366 14.15 -4.31 -3.16
N LEU A 367 14.63 -5.56 -3.05
CA LEU A 367 16.02 -5.81 -2.64
C LEU A 367 16.99 -5.33 -3.73
N ARG A 368 16.79 -5.78 -4.96
CA ARG A 368 17.62 -5.43 -6.11
C ARG A 368 17.05 -4.21 -6.82
N GLU A 369 17.90 -3.23 -7.09
CA GLU A 369 17.48 -2.08 -7.89
C GLU A 369 17.28 -2.44 -9.37
N ASP A 370 16.46 -1.70 -10.08
CA ASP A 370 16.34 -1.74 -11.54
C ASP A 370 16.39 -0.33 -12.14
N ASP A 371 16.45 -0.25 -13.47
CA ASP A 371 16.58 1.03 -14.19
C ASP A 371 15.39 1.96 -14.03
N LEU A 372 14.20 1.43 -13.69
CA LEU A 372 13.00 2.25 -13.45
C LEU A 372 12.92 2.69 -11.99
N PHE A 373 13.24 1.77 -11.07
CA PHE A 373 13.13 1.96 -9.64
C PHE A 373 14.52 1.80 -9.00
N ARG A 374 15.27 2.89 -8.99
CA ARG A 374 16.60 2.96 -8.36
C ARG A 374 16.50 3.09 -6.84
N THR A 375 15.57 2.36 -6.25
CA THR A 375 15.28 2.36 -4.83
C THR A 375 15.69 1.06 -4.14
N GLY A 376 16.34 0.15 -4.88
CA GLY A 376 16.82 -1.12 -4.33
C GLY A 376 17.85 -0.94 -3.22
N LEU A 377 18.06 -2.00 -2.48
CA LEU A 377 19.04 -2.09 -1.38
C LEU A 377 20.43 -2.57 -1.89
N VAL A 378 20.45 -3.18 -3.07
CA VAL A 378 21.67 -3.65 -3.75
C VAL A 378 21.63 -3.27 -5.23
N SER A 379 22.82 -3.17 -5.85
CA SER A 379 22.96 -2.80 -7.25
C SER A 379 22.33 -3.82 -8.20
N THR A 380 22.03 -3.36 -9.42
CA THR A 380 21.43 -4.18 -10.47
C THR A 380 22.27 -5.42 -10.82
N ASP A 381 23.59 -5.31 -10.78
CA ASP A 381 24.54 -6.41 -11.04
C ASP A 381 24.85 -7.27 -9.81
N LEU A 382 24.24 -6.97 -8.67
CA LEU A 382 24.44 -7.68 -7.39
C LEU A 382 25.88 -7.61 -6.86
N THR A 383 26.64 -6.57 -7.18
CA THR A 383 28.04 -6.40 -6.74
C THR A 383 28.18 -5.45 -5.56
N VAL A 384 27.20 -4.53 -5.35
CA VAL A 384 27.30 -3.47 -4.34
C VAL A 384 26.06 -3.45 -3.45
N ALA A 385 26.28 -3.46 -2.13
CA ALA A 385 25.26 -3.09 -1.15
C ALA A 385 25.21 -1.58 -0.98
N PHE A 386 24.00 -1.03 -0.90
CA PHE A 386 23.83 0.39 -0.61
C PHE A 386 23.68 0.63 0.91
N PRO A 387 24.00 1.83 1.42
CA PRO A 387 23.84 2.14 2.85
C PRO A 387 22.42 1.87 3.37
N THR A 388 21.40 2.00 2.51
CA THR A 388 20.02 1.65 2.82
C THR A 388 19.81 0.19 3.24
N LEU A 389 20.60 -0.77 2.75
CA LEU A 389 20.52 -2.15 3.23
C LEU A 389 20.88 -2.24 4.71
N GLY A 390 21.99 -1.59 5.11
CA GLY A 390 22.41 -1.53 6.52
C GLY A 390 21.34 -0.85 7.40
N LEU A 391 20.73 0.21 6.91
CA LEU A 391 19.62 0.88 7.58
C LEU A 391 18.44 -0.07 7.82
N TRP A 392 17.94 -0.77 6.77
CA TRP A 392 16.82 -1.70 6.91
C TRP A 392 17.16 -2.86 7.84
N GLN A 393 18.40 -3.38 7.80
CA GLN A 393 18.88 -4.41 8.73
C GLN A 393 18.91 -3.89 10.16
N ALA A 394 19.39 -2.68 10.40
CA ALA A 394 19.41 -2.07 11.74
C ALA A 394 18.00 -1.86 12.31
N TRP A 395 17.04 -1.44 11.47
CA TRP A 395 15.65 -1.33 11.87
C TRP A 395 15.02 -2.69 12.19
N GLY A 396 15.33 -3.73 11.43
CA GLY A 396 14.83 -5.10 11.64
C GLY A 396 15.49 -5.83 12.81
N ALA A 397 16.71 -5.47 13.17
CA ALA A 397 17.44 -6.07 14.29
C ALA A 397 16.96 -5.59 15.68
N ARG A 398 16.04 -4.63 15.75
CA ARG A 398 15.42 -4.23 17.03
C ARG A 398 14.70 -5.42 17.65
N ALA A 399 14.86 -5.61 18.97
CA ALA A 399 14.23 -6.74 19.66
C ALA A 399 12.70 -6.65 19.60
N LEU A 400 12.16 -5.42 19.70
CA LEU A 400 10.73 -5.14 19.55
C LEU A 400 10.52 -4.03 18.52
N PRO A 401 9.42 -4.07 17.75
CA PRO A 401 9.05 -2.98 16.82
C PRO A 401 8.88 -1.61 17.51
N THR A 402 8.64 -1.63 18.82
CA THR A 402 8.49 -0.44 19.67
C THR A 402 9.81 0.14 20.15
N ASP A 403 10.93 -0.54 19.98
CA ASP A 403 12.24 -0.04 20.39
C ASP A 403 12.63 1.20 19.58
N SER A 404 13.48 2.03 20.19
CA SER A 404 13.93 3.28 19.58
C SER A 404 14.54 3.06 18.19
N PRO A 405 14.41 4.05 17.27
CA PRO A 405 15.07 4.03 15.99
C PRO A 405 16.59 3.82 16.13
N PRO A 406 17.24 3.07 15.21
CA PRO A 406 18.68 2.88 15.23
C PRO A 406 19.42 4.19 14.95
N VAL A 407 20.59 4.39 15.55
CA VAL A 407 21.43 5.56 15.36
C VAL A 407 22.63 5.18 14.48
N GLY A 408 23.04 6.07 13.57
CA GLY A 408 24.25 5.89 12.75
C GLY A 408 24.17 4.76 11.69
N ALA A 409 22.98 4.26 11.40
CA ALA A 409 22.80 3.11 10.51
C ALA A 409 23.24 3.36 9.05
N CYS A 410 23.35 4.63 8.61
CA CYS A 410 23.84 4.99 7.28
C CYS A 410 25.37 5.14 7.18
N ASP A 411 26.07 5.07 8.31
CA ASP A 411 27.54 5.16 8.36
C ASP A 411 28.21 3.81 8.13
N SER A 412 27.49 2.72 8.39
CA SER A 412 28.00 1.36 8.14
C SER A 412 27.78 0.97 6.68
N VAL A 413 28.84 0.76 5.94
CA VAL A 413 28.77 -0.07 4.73
C VAL A 413 28.41 -1.48 5.21
N ALA A 414 27.28 -2.04 4.73
CA ALA A 414 26.92 -3.41 5.08
C ALA A 414 28.14 -4.33 4.86
N PRO A 415 28.54 -5.18 5.81
CA PRO A 415 29.68 -6.05 5.65
C PRO A 415 29.50 -6.91 4.39
N ARG A 416 30.56 -6.98 3.59
CA ARG A 416 30.66 -7.82 2.39
C ARG A 416 30.45 -9.30 2.71
#